data_d318545f3c38c6c6a8c85159ae2d7a0f
#
_entry.id   d318545f3c38c6c6a8c85159ae2d7a0f
#
_cell.length_a   1.000
_cell.length_b   1.000
_cell.length_c   1.000
_cell.angle_alpha   90.00
_cell.angle_beta   90.00
_cell.angle_gamma   90.00
#
_symmetry.space_group_name_H-M   'P 1'
#
loop_
_entity.id
_entity.type
_entity.pdbx_description
1 polymer ?
#
loop_
_entity_poly.entity_id
_entity_poly.type
_entity_poly.pdbx_seq_one_letter_code
_entity_poly.pdbx_strand_id
1 'polypeptide(L)'
;MQKILLIHGYATKLKASIFKSPYSDDEGFTAFHNSIDSGEIDVFHWGIPRSLSFIQALNPFSYLSLYQEEELRTKSSEIQQKLFNTIESSKIEKVICHSMGCRLLLQTINAIGLPGSVQSIIFLQADIDGNATISNSNIANRLSQKTLTLKNFHCFWDPTLLISSLLHKNIRIGLRSWNQPNIKNQLFPLLRLPNLHMNPLRNKQTVEKILRSS
;
A
#
# COMPACT_ATOMS: atom_id res chain seq x y z
N MET A 1 22.54 -1.74 -6.80
CA MET A 1 21.36 -2.52 -6.37
C MET A 1 20.21 -1.52 -6.21
N GLN A 2 19.03 -1.83 -6.77
CA GLN A 2 17.87 -0.92 -6.76
C GLN A 2 17.33 -0.81 -5.31
N LYS A 3 17.25 0.42 -4.77
CA LYS A 3 16.67 0.67 -3.44
C LYS A 3 15.15 0.68 -3.50
N ILE A 4 14.53 -0.12 -2.65
CA ILE A 4 13.08 -0.35 -2.62
C ILE A 4 12.51 0.11 -1.29
N LEU A 5 11.39 0.86 -1.33
CA LEU A 5 10.59 1.20 -0.16
C LEU A 5 9.25 0.46 -0.19
N LEU A 6 8.93 -0.21 0.90
CA LEU A 6 7.64 -0.86 1.12
C LEU A 6 6.77 0.00 2.03
N ILE A 7 5.57 0.37 1.58
CA ILE A 7 4.58 1.11 2.37
C ILE A 7 3.43 0.17 2.71
N HIS A 8 3.31 -0.15 4.00
CA HIS A 8 2.30 -1.08 4.49
C HIS A 8 0.88 -0.48 4.50
N GLY A 9 -0.12 -1.34 4.64
CA GLY A 9 -1.52 -0.96 4.76
C GLY A 9 -1.98 -0.68 6.19
N TYR A 10 -3.28 -0.80 6.39
CA TYR A 10 -4.00 -0.61 7.64
C TYR A 10 -3.55 -1.56 8.77
N ALA A 11 -3.65 -1.08 10.02
CA ALA A 11 -3.47 -1.84 11.27
C ALA A 11 -2.07 -2.42 11.51
N THR A 12 -1.03 -1.85 10.94
CA THR A 12 0.35 -2.35 11.07
C THR A 12 0.87 -2.39 12.51
N LYS A 13 0.47 -1.42 13.31
CA LYS A 13 0.89 -1.31 14.73
C LYS A 13 -0.20 -1.71 15.71
N LEU A 14 -1.24 -2.42 15.23
CA LEU A 14 -2.30 -2.90 16.09
C LEU A 14 -1.83 -4.11 16.90
N LYS A 15 -1.91 -4.00 18.22
CA LYS A 15 -1.78 -5.12 19.14
C LYS A 15 -3.16 -5.46 19.69
N ALA A 16 -3.65 -6.66 19.40
CA ALA A 16 -4.91 -7.16 19.92
C ALA A 16 -4.72 -8.60 20.42
N SER A 17 -5.40 -8.94 21.51
CA SER A 17 -5.27 -10.26 22.14
C SER A 17 -5.68 -11.44 21.25
N ILE A 18 -6.54 -11.19 20.27
CA ILE A 18 -7.05 -12.21 19.33
C ILE A 18 -6.53 -12.06 17.90
N PHE A 19 -5.78 -10.99 17.62
CA PHE A 19 -5.17 -10.74 16.33
C PHE A 19 -3.69 -10.46 16.48
N LYS A 20 -2.89 -11.12 15.67
CA LYS A 20 -1.58 -10.57 15.34
C LYS A 20 -1.76 -9.54 14.23
N SER A 21 -1.04 -8.42 14.33
CA SER A 21 -1.00 -7.46 13.23
C SER A 21 -0.67 -8.19 11.93
N PRO A 22 -1.40 -7.94 10.82
CA PRO A 22 -1.08 -8.57 9.55
C PRO A 22 0.33 -8.21 9.03
N TYR A 23 0.97 -7.21 9.63
CA TYR A 23 2.31 -6.72 9.31
C TYR A 23 3.28 -6.85 10.49
N SER A 24 2.98 -7.70 11.49
CA SER A 24 3.95 -8.00 12.54
C SER A 24 5.19 -8.68 11.92
N ASP A 25 6.34 -8.45 12.52
CA ASP A 25 7.63 -8.90 12.01
C ASP A 25 7.66 -10.38 11.63
N ASP A 26 6.85 -11.21 12.30
CA ASP A 26 6.79 -12.64 12.05
C ASP A 26 5.81 -13.07 10.94
N GLU A 27 4.84 -12.24 10.53
CA GLU A 27 3.75 -12.70 9.65
C GLU A 27 3.39 -11.75 8.49
N GLY A 28 3.67 -10.44 8.61
CA GLY A 28 3.18 -9.45 7.67
C GLY A 28 3.91 -9.42 6.34
N PHE A 29 5.22 -9.48 6.40
CA PHE A 29 6.12 -9.37 5.25
C PHE A 29 6.97 -10.62 5.05
N THR A 30 6.49 -11.80 5.47
CA THR A 30 7.28 -13.04 5.47
C THR A 30 8.00 -13.32 4.15
N ALA A 31 7.39 -12.96 3.02
CA ALA A 31 8.03 -13.17 1.74
C ALA A 31 9.09 -12.11 1.37
N PHE A 32 9.18 -11.01 2.12
CA PHE A 32 10.17 -9.95 1.95
C PHE A 32 11.27 -9.95 3.02
N HIS A 33 11.18 -10.81 4.05
CA HIS A 33 12.09 -10.78 5.20
C HIS A 33 13.56 -10.78 4.77
N ASN A 34 13.96 -11.69 3.91
CA ASN A 34 15.37 -11.77 3.48
C ASN A 34 15.85 -10.46 2.84
N SER A 35 15.00 -9.80 2.07
CA SER A 35 15.35 -8.53 1.42
C SER A 35 15.28 -7.33 2.38
N ILE A 36 14.45 -7.40 3.42
CA ILE A 36 14.43 -6.41 4.50
C ILE A 36 15.67 -6.57 5.37
N ASP A 37 15.99 -7.79 5.79
CA ASP A 37 17.14 -8.11 6.65
C ASP A 37 18.48 -7.80 5.94
N SER A 38 18.54 -7.95 4.62
CA SER A 38 19.71 -7.57 3.82
C SER A 38 19.83 -6.06 3.55
N GLY A 39 18.83 -5.27 3.93
CA GLY A 39 18.77 -3.84 3.66
C GLY A 39 18.49 -3.46 2.20
N GLU A 40 18.03 -4.42 1.38
CA GLU A 40 17.58 -4.16 0.00
C GLU A 40 16.23 -3.44 -0.03
N ILE A 41 15.39 -3.72 0.97
CA ILE A 41 14.04 -3.15 1.11
C ILE A 41 13.92 -2.45 2.46
N ASP A 42 13.60 -1.16 2.41
CA ASP A 42 13.19 -0.38 3.59
C ASP A 42 11.68 -0.45 3.77
N VAL A 43 11.20 -0.36 5.02
CA VAL A 43 9.77 -0.32 5.34
C VAL A 43 9.39 1.03 5.92
N PHE A 44 8.42 1.71 5.31
CA PHE A 44 7.88 2.95 5.85
C PHE A 44 6.74 2.67 6.81
N HIS A 45 6.99 2.88 8.10
CA HIS A 45 6.02 2.71 9.17
C HIS A 45 5.28 4.02 9.48
N TRP A 46 3.97 4.04 9.26
CA TRP A 46 3.13 5.22 9.43
C TRP A 46 1.86 5.00 10.29
N GLY A 47 1.47 3.74 10.51
CA GLY A 47 0.27 3.36 11.26
C GLY A 47 0.27 3.85 12.71
N ILE A 48 -0.90 3.86 13.33
CA ILE A 48 -1.12 4.27 14.72
C ILE A 48 -0.79 3.11 15.65
N PRO A 49 0.14 3.27 16.62
CA PRO A 49 0.33 2.26 17.65
C PRO A 49 -0.92 2.18 18.53
N ARG A 50 -1.62 1.06 18.51
CA ARG A 50 -2.80 0.85 19.33
C ARG A 50 -2.80 -0.55 19.91
N SER A 51 -3.19 -0.65 21.18
CA SER A 51 -3.47 -1.92 21.84
C SER A 51 -4.97 -2.01 22.12
N LEU A 52 -5.60 -3.09 21.70
CA LEU A 52 -6.99 -3.36 21.99
C LEU A 52 -7.08 -4.42 23.10
N SER A 53 -7.89 -4.15 24.14
CA SER A 53 -8.27 -5.17 25.11
C SER A 53 -9.08 -6.28 24.44
N PHE A 54 -9.26 -7.43 25.11
CA PHE A 54 -10.05 -8.54 24.56
C PHE A 54 -11.46 -8.12 24.15
N ILE A 55 -12.16 -7.34 25.00
CA ILE A 55 -13.53 -6.87 24.72
C ILE A 55 -13.53 -5.91 23.51
N GLN A 56 -12.57 -4.98 23.43
CA GLN A 56 -12.46 -4.07 22.30
C GLN A 56 -12.11 -4.81 21.00
N ALA A 57 -11.29 -5.87 21.08
CA ALA A 57 -10.92 -6.69 19.93
C ALA A 57 -12.11 -7.50 19.37
N LEU A 58 -13.11 -7.80 20.19
CA LEU A 58 -14.36 -8.43 19.74
C LEU A 58 -15.36 -7.42 19.14
N ASN A 59 -15.15 -6.12 19.35
CA ASN A 59 -16.05 -5.08 18.86
C ASN A 59 -15.63 -4.57 17.47
N PRO A 60 -16.43 -4.80 16.41
CA PRO A 60 -16.11 -4.36 15.05
C PRO A 60 -16.00 -2.83 14.93
N PHE A 61 -16.67 -2.05 15.78
CA PHE A 61 -16.57 -0.60 15.79
C PHE A 61 -15.17 -0.10 16.20
N SER A 62 -14.44 -0.87 17.01
CA SER A 62 -13.05 -0.53 17.36
C SER A 62 -12.12 -0.55 16.13
N TYR A 63 -12.34 -1.50 15.23
CA TYR A 63 -11.58 -1.58 13.97
C TYR A 63 -12.01 -0.50 12.99
N LEU A 64 -13.29 -0.19 12.93
CA LEU A 64 -13.80 0.89 12.07
C LEU A 64 -13.24 2.25 12.51
N SER A 65 -13.24 2.54 13.82
CA SER A 65 -12.65 3.76 14.37
C SER A 65 -11.15 3.88 14.02
N LEU A 66 -10.39 2.80 14.22
CA LEU A 66 -8.97 2.78 13.84
C LEU A 66 -8.78 2.98 12.33
N TYR A 67 -9.62 2.34 11.52
CA TYR A 67 -9.58 2.51 10.06
C TYR A 67 -9.79 3.98 9.66
N GLN A 68 -10.78 4.65 10.26
CA GLN A 68 -11.07 6.07 9.99
C GLN A 68 -9.92 6.97 10.44
N GLU A 69 -9.33 6.71 11.60
CA GLU A 69 -8.18 7.46 12.10
C GLU A 69 -6.96 7.29 11.17
N GLU A 70 -6.64 6.07 10.74
CA GLU A 70 -5.54 5.83 9.81
C GLU A 70 -5.84 6.40 8.41
N GLU A 71 -7.09 6.39 7.98
CA GLU A 71 -7.49 7.06 6.74
C GLU A 71 -7.22 8.57 6.80
N LEU A 72 -7.58 9.22 7.91
CA LEU A 72 -7.27 10.65 8.12
C LEU A 72 -5.76 10.93 8.10
N ARG A 73 -4.96 10.03 8.66
CA ARG A 73 -3.50 10.14 8.64
C ARG A 73 -2.91 10.11 7.23
N THR A 74 -3.53 9.41 6.29
CA THR A 74 -3.06 9.44 4.89
C THR A 74 -3.11 10.85 4.29
N LYS A 75 -3.95 11.74 4.84
CA LYS A 75 -4.10 13.14 4.44
C LYS A 75 -3.22 14.11 5.25
N SER A 76 -2.51 13.61 6.26
CA SER A 76 -1.64 14.44 7.11
C SER A 76 -0.42 14.92 6.32
N SER A 77 -0.26 16.24 6.24
CA SER A 77 0.90 16.86 5.58
C SER A 77 2.23 16.45 6.23
N GLU A 78 2.24 16.26 7.55
CA GLU A 78 3.43 15.80 8.28
C GLU A 78 3.88 14.41 7.83
N ILE A 79 2.91 13.46 7.71
CA ILE A 79 3.22 12.08 7.30
C ILE A 79 3.61 12.03 5.83
N GLN A 80 2.95 12.81 4.98
CA GLN A 80 3.27 12.93 3.57
C GLN A 80 4.68 13.51 3.38
N GLN A 81 5.02 14.57 4.12
CA GLN A 81 6.36 15.15 4.08
C GLN A 81 7.42 14.18 4.61
N LYS A 82 7.13 13.46 5.68
CA LYS A 82 8.03 12.41 6.20
C LYS A 82 8.26 11.32 5.16
N LEU A 83 7.21 10.87 4.47
CA LEU A 83 7.33 9.88 3.39
C LEU A 83 8.20 10.42 2.25
N PHE A 84 7.92 11.64 1.79
CA PHE A 84 8.70 12.29 0.74
C PHE A 84 10.19 12.37 1.10
N ASN A 85 10.51 12.89 2.30
CA ASN A 85 11.88 13.01 2.79
C ASN A 85 12.58 11.65 2.92
N THR A 86 11.85 10.60 3.35
CA THR A 86 12.40 9.24 3.42
C THR A 86 12.79 8.75 2.03
N ILE A 87 11.91 8.93 1.04
CA ILE A 87 12.17 8.54 -0.35
C ILE A 87 13.39 9.29 -0.91
N GLU A 88 13.46 10.59 -0.66
CA GLU A 88 14.53 11.45 -1.18
C GLU A 88 15.88 11.14 -0.53
N SER A 89 15.95 11.12 0.80
CA SER A 89 17.20 10.89 1.56
C SER A 89 17.80 9.50 1.30
N SER A 90 16.94 8.48 1.19
CA SER A 90 17.37 7.12 0.89
C SER A 90 17.60 6.86 -0.60
N LYS A 91 17.30 7.83 -1.48
CA LYS A 91 17.39 7.69 -2.94
C LYS A 91 16.62 6.47 -3.44
N ILE A 92 15.39 6.31 -2.97
CA ILE A 92 14.53 5.19 -3.35
C ILE A 92 14.22 5.25 -4.85
N GLU A 93 14.35 4.12 -5.52
CA GLU A 93 14.09 3.99 -6.96
C GLU A 93 12.75 3.28 -7.25
N LYS A 94 12.33 2.38 -6.36
CA LYS A 94 11.06 1.65 -6.48
C LYS A 94 10.26 1.76 -5.18
N VAL A 95 8.97 2.07 -5.31
CA VAL A 95 8.03 2.10 -4.18
C VAL A 95 6.97 1.04 -4.38
N ILE A 96 6.82 0.16 -3.39
CA ILE A 96 5.78 -0.88 -3.35
C ILE A 96 4.82 -0.53 -2.23
N CYS A 97 3.56 -0.36 -2.57
CA CYS A 97 2.51 -0.02 -1.59
C CYS A 97 1.45 -1.10 -1.53
N HIS A 98 0.92 -1.33 -0.35
CA HIS A 98 -0.18 -2.26 -0.13
C HIS A 98 -1.39 -1.55 0.50
N SER A 99 -2.59 -1.85 -0.01
CA SER A 99 -3.86 -1.43 0.59
C SER A 99 -3.93 0.09 0.86
N MET A 100 -4.16 0.51 2.09
CA MET A 100 -4.20 1.92 2.52
C MET A 100 -2.85 2.64 2.36
N GLY A 101 -1.73 1.94 2.34
CA GLY A 101 -0.42 2.52 2.00
C GLY A 101 -0.37 3.08 0.57
N CYS A 102 -1.15 2.50 -0.36
CA CYS A 102 -1.32 3.05 -1.70
C CYS A 102 -2.03 4.40 -1.67
N ARG A 103 -3.03 4.56 -0.78
CA ARG A 103 -3.74 5.82 -0.58
C ARG A 103 -2.78 6.89 -0.04
N LEU A 104 -1.97 6.55 0.97
CA LEU A 104 -0.95 7.47 1.50
C LEU A 104 0.00 7.94 0.40
N LEU A 105 0.52 7.04 -0.42
CA LEU A 105 1.42 7.43 -1.50
C LEU A 105 0.71 8.32 -2.54
N LEU A 106 -0.53 7.98 -2.94
CA LEU A 106 -1.28 8.81 -3.90
C LEU A 106 -1.55 10.21 -3.35
N GLN A 107 -1.92 10.33 -2.08
CA GLN A 107 -2.10 11.63 -1.41
C GLN A 107 -0.79 12.43 -1.40
N THR A 108 0.33 11.79 -1.09
CA THR A 108 1.67 12.39 -1.14
C THR A 108 2.01 12.87 -2.55
N ILE A 109 1.78 12.02 -3.56
CA ILE A 109 1.99 12.36 -4.97
C ILE A 109 1.20 13.62 -5.34
N ASN A 110 -0.07 13.68 -4.98
CA ASN A 110 -0.94 14.78 -5.36
C ASN A 110 -0.63 16.08 -4.61
N ALA A 111 -0.20 15.98 -3.35
CA ALA A 111 0.09 17.15 -2.52
C ALA A 111 1.50 17.71 -2.74
N ILE A 112 2.51 16.86 -2.86
CA ILE A 112 3.93 17.26 -2.84
C ILE A 112 4.64 16.80 -4.11
N GLY A 113 4.23 15.67 -4.70
CA GLY A 113 4.91 15.00 -5.80
C GLY A 113 5.78 13.82 -5.32
N LEU A 114 6.79 13.48 -6.10
CA LEU A 114 7.78 12.44 -5.79
C LEU A 114 9.18 12.89 -6.19
N PRO A 115 10.22 12.48 -5.42
CA PRO A 115 11.60 12.66 -5.83
C PRO A 115 11.90 12.05 -7.19
N GLY A 116 12.84 12.67 -7.92
CA GLY A 116 13.24 12.23 -9.26
C GLY A 116 13.87 10.83 -9.29
N SER A 117 14.39 10.36 -8.17
CA SER A 117 14.98 9.02 -8.03
C SER A 117 13.96 7.89 -8.26
N VAL A 118 12.67 8.10 -7.95
CA VAL A 118 11.64 7.06 -8.12
C VAL A 118 11.36 6.83 -9.59
N GLN A 119 11.59 5.60 -10.05
CA GLN A 119 11.36 5.16 -11.44
C GLN A 119 10.18 4.19 -11.55
N SER A 120 9.81 3.52 -10.44
CA SER A 120 8.75 2.52 -10.44
C SER A 120 7.89 2.60 -9.20
N ILE A 121 6.56 2.53 -9.41
CA ILE A 121 5.55 2.42 -8.36
C ILE A 121 4.73 1.17 -8.60
N ILE A 122 4.50 0.41 -7.54
CA ILE A 122 3.66 -0.79 -7.57
C ILE A 122 2.58 -0.66 -6.51
N PHE A 123 1.34 -0.67 -6.94
CA PHE A 123 0.15 -0.75 -6.08
C PHE A 123 -0.32 -2.18 -5.99
N LEU A 124 -0.45 -2.69 -4.77
CA LEU A 124 -0.94 -4.02 -4.46
C LEU A 124 -2.27 -3.89 -3.74
N GLN A 125 -3.36 -4.33 -4.39
CA GLN A 125 -4.71 -4.31 -3.82
C GLN A 125 -5.03 -2.96 -3.15
N ALA A 126 -4.91 -1.88 -3.92
CA ALA A 126 -4.96 -0.52 -3.43
C ALA A 126 -6.34 -0.13 -2.89
N ASP A 127 -6.36 0.34 -1.64
CA ASP A 127 -7.56 0.90 -1.01
C ASP A 127 -7.72 2.39 -1.36
N ILE A 128 -7.96 2.67 -2.62
CA ILE A 128 -8.12 4.00 -3.23
C ILE A 128 -9.45 4.04 -3.96
N ASP A 129 -10.13 5.18 -3.94
CA ASP A 129 -11.38 5.38 -4.68
C ASP A 129 -11.20 5.15 -6.18
N GLY A 130 -12.15 4.46 -6.80
CA GLY A 130 -12.07 4.09 -8.21
C GLY A 130 -12.08 5.28 -9.18
N ASN A 131 -12.50 6.45 -8.73
CA ASN A 131 -12.48 7.72 -9.47
C ASN A 131 -11.30 8.64 -9.08
N ALA A 132 -10.41 8.19 -8.19
CA ALA A 132 -9.24 8.96 -7.82
C ALA A 132 -8.31 9.17 -9.03
N THR A 133 -7.65 10.33 -9.06
CA THR A 133 -6.77 10.72 -10.16
C THR A 133 -5.39 11.14 -9.64
N ILE A 134 -4.40 11.05 -10.52
CA ILE A 134 -3.10 11.69 -10.32
C ILE A 134 -3.23 13.13 -10.84
N SER A 135 -3.33 14.07 -9.90
CA SER A 135 -3.50 15.51 -10.22
C SER A 135 -2.18 16.27 -10.34
N ASN A 136 -1.08 15.71 -9.87
CA ASN A 136 0.24 16.32 -9.99
C ASN A 136 0.76 16.22 -11.43
N SER A 137 0.87 17.38 -12.11
CA SER A 137 1.23 17.47 -13.53
C SER A 137 2.64 16.92 -13.82
N ASN A 138 3.60 17.12 -12.91
CA ASN A 138 4.96 16.58 -13.08
C ASN A 138 4.93 15.05 -13.11
N ILE A 139 4.19 14.42 -12.21
CA ILE A 139 4.06 12.96 -12.16
C ILE A 139 3.30 12.44 -13.38
N ALA A 140 2.23 13.12 -13.81
CA ALA A 140 1.50 12.77 -15.03
C ALA A 140 2.42 12.83 -16.26
N ASN A 141 3.26 13.86 -16.37
CA ASN A 141 4.25 13.99 -17.44
C ASN A 141 5.31 12.87 -17.39
N ARG A 142 5.84 12.55 -16.22
CA ARG A 142 6.80 11.45 -16.05
C ARG A 142 6.22 10.10 -16.47
N LEU A 143 4.95 9.84 -16.17
CA LEU A 143 4.22 8.64 -16.60
C LEU A 143 4.05 8.62 -18.13
N SER A 144 3.68 9.75 -18.76
CA SER A 144 3.52 9.84 -20.21
C SER A 144 4.84 9.65 -20.96
N GLN A 145 5.94 10.19 -20.43
CA GLN A 145 7.30 10.05 -20.97
C GLN A 145 7.96 8.70 -20.64
N LYS A 146 7.28 7.84 -19.85
CA LYS A 146 7.79 6.55 -19.38
C LYS A 146 9.08 6.62 -18.53
N THR A 147 9.39 7.80 -17.96
CA THR A 147 10.47 7.97 -16.98
C THR A 147 10.05 7.55 -15.57
N LEU A 148 8.75 7.35 -15.38
CA LEU A 148 8.12 6.73 -14.22
C LEU A 148 7.15 5.65 -14.71
N THR A 149 7.15 4.49 -14.08
CA THR A 149 6.14 3.45 -14.33
C THR A 149 5.24 3.30 -13.11
N LEU A 150 3.94 3.11 -13.31
CA LEU A 150 2.99 2.74 -12.27
C LEU A 150 2.23 1.49 -12.69
N LYS A 151 2.27 0.47 -11.82
CA LYS A 151 1.51 -0.77 -12.00
C LYS A 151 0.50 -0.92 -10.88
N ASN A 152 -0.75 -1.18 -11.25
CA ASN A 152 -1.84 -1.48 -10.33
C ASN A 152 -2.17 -2.96 -10.40
N PHE A 153 -1.81 -3.71 -9.36
CA PHE A 153 -2.21 -5.10 -9.20
C PHE A 153 -3.54 -5.16 -8.44
N HIS A 154 -4.57 -5.69 -9.07
CA HIS A 154 -5.92 -5.75 -8.52
C HIS A 154 -6.44 -7.18 -8.44
N CYS A 155 -7.39 -7.41 -7.51
CA CYS A 155 -8.07 -8.68 -7.31
C CYS A 155 -9.55 -8.42 -7.01
N PHE A 156 -10.44 -8.77 -7.93
CA PHE A 156 -11.87 -8.45 -7.81
C PHE A 156 -12.61 -9.20 -6.69
N TRP A 157 -12.00 -10.23 -6.12
CA TRP A 157 -12.56 -11.02 -5.01
C TRP A 157 -11.93 -10.71 -3.65
N ASP A 158 -11.32 -9.54 -3.48
CA ASP A 158 -10.73 -9.15 -2.21
C ASP A 158 -11.81 -8.72 -1.20
N PRO A 159 -12.09 -9.53 -0.14
CA PRO A 159 -13.18 -9.23 0.80
C PRO A 159 -12.93 -7.97 1.61
N THR A 160 -11.67 -7.65 1.91
CA THR A 160 -11.30 -6.43 2.65
C THR A 160 -11.63 -5.18 1.85
N LEU A 161 -11.30 -5.18 0.57
CA LEU A 161 -11.60 -4.07 -0.32
C LEU A 161 -13.08 -3.98 -0.69
N LEU A 162 -13.81 -5.10 -0.71
CA LEU A 162 -15.28 -5.10 -0.87
C LEU A 162 -15.93 -4.39 0.32
N ILE A 163 -15.52 -4.70 1.56
CA ILE A 163 -16.01 -4.00 2.77
C ILE A 163 -15.65 -2.51 2.71
N SER A 164 -14.40 -2.18 2.36
CA SER A 164 -13.97 -0.78 2.19
C SER A 164 -14.82 -0.06 1.13
N SER A 165 -15.14 -0.73 0.02
CA SER A 165 -15.99 -0.16 -1.04
C SER A 165 -17.41 0.15 -0.55
N LEU A 166 -17.98 -0.71 0.30
CA LEU A 166 -19.29 -0.48 0.91
C LEU A 166 -19.26 0.72 1.88
N LEU A 167 -18.23 0.81 2.72
CA LEU A 167 -18.06 1.90 3.67
C LEU A 167 -17.97 3.26 2.99
N HIS A 168 -17.28 3.34 1.87
CA HIS A 168 -17.04 4.58 1.14
C HIS A 168 -18.00 4.81 -0.04
N LYS A 169 -18.92 3.88 -0.27
CA LYS A 169 -19.86 3.92 -1.42
C LYS A 169 -19.16 4.10 -2.76
N ASN A 170 -17.95 3.58 -2.88
CA ASN A 170 -17.12 3.70 -4.08
C ASN A 170 -16.25 2.45 -4.26
N ILE A 171 -16.22 1.90 -5.47
CA ILE A 171 -15.40 0.73 -5.78
C ILE A 171 -13.92 1.09 -5.70
N ARG A 172 -13.12 0.25 -5.03
CA ARG A 172 -11.67 0.47 -4.87
C ARG A 172 -10.90 0.03 -6.13
N ILE A 173 -9.83 0.76 -6.47
CA ILE A 173 -8.99 0.40 -7.62
C ILE A 173 -8.24 -0.92 -7.41
N GLY A 174 -8.07 -1.38 -6.18
CA GLY A 174 -7.54 -2.71 -5.89
C GLY A 174 -8.49 -3.86 -6.23
N LEU A 175 -9.77 -3.56 -6.49
CA LEU A 175 -10.76 -4.54 -7.00
C LEU A 175 -10.87 -4.55 -8.52
N ARG A 176 -10.40 -3.52 -9.21
CA ARG A 176 -10.56 -3.36 -10.66
C ARG A 176 -9.38 -2.63 -11.29
N SER A 177 -9.35 -2.61 -12.60
CA SER A 177 -8.45 -1.75 -13.36
C SER A 177 -8.69 -0.28 -13.02
N TRP A 178 -7.62 0.45 -12.80
CA TRP A 178 -7.64 1.88 -12.60
C TRP A 178 -7.63 2.60 -13.95
N ASN A 179 -8.69 3.34 -14.24
CA ASN A 179 -8.84 4.04 -15.51
C ASN A 179 -8.08 5.39 -15.49
N GLN A 180 -6.76 5.31 -15.46
CA GLN A 180 -5.86 6.46 -15.57
C GLN A 180 -4.88 6.24 -16.74
N PRO A 181 -4.56 7.29 -17.49
CA PRO A 181 -3.60 7.19 -18.58
C PRO A 181 -2.23 6.69 -18.11
N ASN A 182 -1.59 5.87 -18.92
CA ASN A 182 -0.23 5.37 -18.71
C ASN A 182 -0.01 4.50 -17.47
N ILE A 183 -1.08 3.98 -16.86
CA ILE A 183 -1.02 3.00 -15.77
C ILE A 183 -1.16 1.59 -16.33
N LYS A 184 -0.30 0.69 -15.90
CA LYS A 184 -0.38 -0.72 -16.24
C LYS A 184 -1.22 -1.46 -15.21
N ASN A 185 -2.41 -1.89 -15.59
CA ASN A 185 -3.25 -2.73 -14.75
C ASN A 185 -2.91 -4.20 -14.93
N GLN A 186 -2.80 -4.94 -13.84
CA GLN A 186 -2.55 -6.37 -13.85
C GLN A 186 -3.47 -7.07 -12.86
N LEU A 187 -4.21 -8.07 -13.34
CA LEU A 187 -5.01 -8.93 -12.49
C LEU A 187 -4.09 -9.88 -11.71
N PHE A 188 -4.25 -9.94 -10.39
CA PHE A 188 -3.69 -11.05 -9.63
C PHE A 188 -4.44 -12.32 -9.99
N PRO A 189 -3.74 -13.43 -10.24
CA PRO A 189 -4.40 -14.72 -10.30
C PRO A 189 -5.14 -14.96 -8.98
N LEU A 190 -6.27 -15.64 -9.03
CA LEU A 190 -7.05 -16.05 -7.85
C LEU A 190 -6.13 -16.75 -6.86
N LEU A 191 -5.76 -16.03 -5.81
CA LEU A 191 -4.84 -16.48 -4.80
C LEU A 191 -5.62 -17.22 -3.72
N ARG A 192 -4.97 -18.21 -3.13
CA ARG A 192 -5.57 -19.15 -2.19
C ARG A 192 -6.26 -18.44 -1.00
N LEU A 193 -7.52 -18.79 -0.76
CA LEU A 193 -8.20 -18.49 0.52
C LEU A 193 -7.39 -19.10 1.69
N PRO A 194 -7.36 -18.48 2.91
CA PRO A 194 -8.30 -17.46 3.38
C PRO A 194 -7.78 -16.02 3.37
N ASN A 195 -6.55 -15.72 3.04
CA ASN A 195 -5.95 -14.38 3.20
C ASN A 195 -5.68 -13.67 1.87
N LEU A 196 -6.68 -13.53 1.00
CA LEU A 196 -6.54 -12.91 -0.32
C LEU A 196 -5.89 -11.53 -0.27
N HIS A 197 -6.29 -10.68 0.70
CA HIS A 197 -5.77 -9.32 0.83
C HIS A 197 -4.28 -9.27 1.19
N MET A 198 -3.79 -10.23 1.98
CA MET A 198 -2.39 -10.28 2.43
C MET A 198 -1.50 -11.16 1.54
N ASN A 199 -2.11 -11.93 0.65
CA ASN A 199 -1.39 -12.92 -0.16
C ASN A 199 -0.25 -12.30 -1.01
N PRO A 200 -0.39 -11.09 -1.60
CA PRO A 200 0.72 -10.45 -2.31
C PRO A 200 1.98 -10.23 -1.49
N LEU A 201 1.84 -10.13 -0.17
CA LEU A 201 2.95 -9.89 0.75
C LEU A 201 3.51 -11.16 1.39
N ARG A 202 2.77 -12.28 1.32
CA ARG A 202 3.10 -13.54 2.00
C ARG A 202 3.53 -14.65 1.05
N ASN A 203 3.15 -14.58 -0.22
CA ASN A 203 3.48 -15.61 -1.20
C ASN A 203 4.80 -15.28 -1.90
N LYS A 204 5.85 -16.07 -1.65
CA LYS A 204 7.20 -15.87 -2.19
C LYS A 204 7.22 -15.74 -3.72
N GLN A 205 6.49 -16.61 -4.44
CA GLN A 205 6.44 -16.56 -5.91
C GLN A 205 5.80 -15.27 -6.41
N THR A 206 4.76 -14.79 -5.73
CA THR A 206 4.10 -13.53 -6.05
C THR A 206 5.03 -12.36 -5.80
N VAL A 207 5.73 -12.34 -4.66
CA VAL A 207 6.70 -11.30 -4.32
C VAL A 207 7.85 -11.26 -5.32
N GLU A 208 8.44 -12.39 -5.68
CA GLU A 208 9.49 -12.46 -6.70
C GLU A 208 9.01 -11.89 -8.05
N LYS A 209 7.77 -12.21 -8.46
CA LYS A 209 7.16 -11.63 -9.66
C LYS A 209 7.00 -10.11 -9.56
N ILE A 210 6.57 -9.60 -8.39
CA ILE A 210 6.42 -8.17 -8.13
C ILE A 210 7.79 -7.48 -8.17
N LEU A 211 8.80 -8.04 -7.52
CA LEU A 211 10.14 -7.47 -7.48
C LEU A 211 10.79 -7.40 -8.88
N ARG A 212 10.56 -8.42 -9.71
CA ARG A 212 11.06 -8.46 -11.11
C ARG A 212 10.23 -7.61 -12.07
N SER A 213 9.04 -7.18 -11.68
CA SER A 213 8.19 -6.34 -12.52
C SER A 213 8.67 -4.90 -12.48
N SER A 214 9.62 -4.52 -13.29
CA SER A 214 10.04 -3.14 -13.59
C SER A 214 9.20 -2.53 -14.72
#